data_e702237f0e5d21687a11c5951c6a720f
#
_entry.id   e702237f0e5d21687a11c5951c6a720f
#
_cell.length_a   1.000
_cell.length_b   1.000
_cell.length_c   1.000
_cell.angle_alpha   90.00
_cell.angle_beta   90.00
_cell.angle_gamma   90.00
#
_symmetry.space_group_name_H-M   'P 1'
#
loop_
_entity.id
_entity.type
_entity.pdbx_description
1 polymer ?
#
loop_
_entity_poly.entity_id
_entity_poly.type
_entity_poly.pdbx_seq_one_letter_code
_entity_poly.pdbx_strand_id
1 'polypeptide(L)'
;MQRDFSAVKRLVIKVGTSSLVAPDRSIRLERIDRLAFVISALTQRGLDVVLVSSGAMGFGLNVLGLSQRPPEVPRQQAVSSVGQVAMMSLYAQIFSHYQSTVSQLLLTRDVVEYSTSLDNARNAFASLFALRIIPI
;
A
#
# COMPACT_ATOMS: atom_id res chain seq x y z
N MET A 1 -3.46 20.28 23.42
CA MET A 1 -2.14 20.57 22.84
C MET A 1 -2.22 20.27 21.34
N GLN A 2 -2.23 21.28 20.50
CA GLN A 2 -2.32 21.11 19.05
C GLN A 2 -0.91 20.76 18.55
N ARG A 3 -0.77 19.63 17.84
CA ARG A 3 0.54 19.24 17.25
C ARG A 3 0.81 20.09 16.03
N ASP A 4 2.00 20.67 15.94
CA ASP A 4 2.46 21.38 14.76
C ASP A 4 3.09 20.39 13.77
N PHE A 5 2.55 20.31 12.55
CA PHE A 5 3.02 19.47 11.46
C PHE A 5 3.70 20.27 10.35
N SER A 6 3.94 21.57 10.53
CA SER A 6 4.49 22.45 9.49
C SER A 6 5.88 22.03 9.00
N ALA A 7 6.67 21.36 9.85
CA ALA A 7 8.00 20.87 9.51
C ALA A 7 8.03 19.46 8.92
N VAL A 8 6.88 18.79 8.78
CA VAL A 8 6.81 17.43 8.25
C VAL A 8 7.08 17.44 6.76
N LYS A 9 8.11 16.68 6.33
CA LYS A 9 8.46 16.49 4.92
C LYS A 9 8.12 15.10 4.41
N ARG A 10 8.00 14.11 5.30
CA ARG A 10 7.71 12.72 4.97
C ARG A 10 6.60 12.18 5.85
N LEU A 11 5.69 11.43 5.23
CA LEU A 11 4.55 10.82 5.90
C LEU A 11 4.48 9.33 5.56
N VAL A 12 4.31 8.51 6.59
CA VAL A 12 4.01 7.08 6.43
C VAL A 12 2.58 6.84 6.86
N ILE A 13 1.75 6.38 5.95
CA ILE A 13 0.33 6.08 6.20
C ILE A 13 0.17 4.56 6.18
N LYS A 14 -0.27 3.99 7.30
CA LYS A 14 -0.55 2.56 7.41
C LYS A 14 -2.05 2.32 7.37
N VAL A 15 -2.48 1.41 6.48
CA VAL A 15 -3.87 0.96 6.39
C VAL A 15 -3.99 -0.53 6.64
N GLY A 16 -4.89 -0.89 7.54
CA GLY A 16 -5.22 -2.28 7.87
C GLY A 16 -6.27 -2.87 6.92
N THR A 17 -6.37 -4.19 6.90
CA THR A 17 -7.31 -4.93 6.04
C THR A 17 -8.75 -4.46 6.19
N SER A 18 -9.22 -4.24 7.43
CA SER A 18 -10.59 -3.79 7.70
C SER A 18 -10.92 -2.39 7.17
N SER A 19 -9.91 -1.60 6.85
CA SER A 19 -10.09 -0.31 6.17
C SER A 19 -10.39 -0.46 4.68
N LEU A 20 -9.93 -1.55 4.06
CA LEU A 20 -9.98 -1.79 2.62
C LEU A 20 -11.04 -2.82 2.23
N VAL A 21 -11.28 -3.79 3.10
CA VAL A 21 -12.19 -4.92 2.86
C VAL A 21 -13.24 -4.95 3.97
N ALA A 22 -14.50 -5.01 3.58
CA ALA A 22 -15.62 -5.10 4.50
C ALA A 22 -15.80 -6.53 5.06
N PRO A 23 -16.60 -6.73 6.13
CA PRO A 23 -16.85 -8.05 6.68
C PRO A 23 -17.49 -9.04 5.69
N ASP A 24 -18.31 -8.54 4.75
CA ASP A 24 -18.89 -9.30 3.64
C ASP A 24 -17.91 -9.54 2.48
N ARG A 25 -16.64 -9.11 2.64
CA ARG A 25 -15.53 -9.16 1.69
C ARG A 25 -15.64 -8.28 0.47
N SER A 26 -16.62 -7.42 0.40
CA SER A 26 -16.63 -6.36 -0.60
C SER A 26 -15.43 -5.42 -0.41
N ILE A 27 -14.87 -4.97 -1.51
CA ILE A 27 -13.78 -3.99 -1.49
C ILE A 27 -14.39 -2.61 -1.25
N ARG A 28 -13.84 -1.88 -0.28
CA ARG A 28 -14.29 -0.55 0.09
C ARG A 28 -13.71 0.50 -0.84
N LEU A 29 -14.20 0.52 -2.09
CA LEU A 29 -13.70 1.39 -3.16
C LEU A 29 -13.69 2.86 -2.75
N GLU A 30 -14.77 3.34 -2.11
CA GLU A 30 -14.88 4.72 -1.65
C GLU A 30 -13.74 5.12 -0.69
N ARG A 31 -13.35 4.22 0.20
CA ARG A 31 -12.26 4.47 1.15
C ARG A 31 -10.91 4.50 0.45
N ILE A 32 -10.71 3.61 -0.52
CA ILE A 32 -9.47 3.55 -1.31
C ILE A 32 -9.36 4.81 -2.18
N ASP A 33 -10.45 5.22 -2.79
CA ASP A 33 -10.51 6.45 -3.60
C ASP A 33 -10.19 7.70 -2.75
N ARG A 34 -10.82 7.83 -1.59
CA ARG A 34 -10.53 8.93 -0.67
C ARG A 34 -9.08 8.93 -0.18
N LEU A 35 -8.52 7.74 0.09
CA LEU A 35 -7.13 7.59 0.46
C LEU A 35 -6.20 8.06 -0.67
N ALA A 36 -6.47 7.63 -1.90
CA ALA A 36 -5.71 8.02 -3.07
C ALA A 36 -5.78 9.54 -3.32
N PHE A 37 -6.97 10.13 -3.21
CA PHE A 37 -7.14 11.59 -3.30
C PHE A 37 -6.27 12.34 -2.30
N VAL A 38 -6.33 11.97 -1.02
CA VAL A 38 -5.58 12.65 0.05
C VAL A 38 -4.07 12.47 -0.16
N ILE A 39 -3.61 11.26 -0.44
CA ILE A 39 -2.17 10.97 -0.64
C ILE A 39 -1.65 11.73 -1.87
N SER A 40 -2.39 11.72 -2.97
CA SER A 40 -2.02 12.45 -4.19
C SER A 40 -1.91 13.95 -3.92
N ALA A 41 -2.86 14.53 -3.20
CA ALA A 41 -2.84 15.95 -2.85
C ALA A 41 -1.63 16.31 -1.97
N LEU A 42 -1.25 15.44 -1.02
CA LEU A 42 -0.07 15.63 -0.17
C LEU A 42 1.23 15.54 -0.98
N THR A 43 1.32 14.56 -1.88
CA THR A 43 2.50 14.40 -2.75
C THR A 43 2.65 15.58 -3.71
N GLN A 44 1.55 16.09 -4.25
CA GLN A 44 1.56 17.30 -5.12
C GLN A 44 2.00 18.56 -4.37
N ARG A 45 1.77 18.61 -3.05
CA ARG A 45 2.26 19.69 -2.17
C ARG A 45 3.73 19.53 -1.78
N GLY A 46 4.42 18.51 -2.26
CA GLY A 46 5.84 18.29 -2.06
C GLY A 46 6.21 17.39 -0.87
N LEU A 47 5.23 16.70 -0.25
CA LEU A 47 5.55 15.71 0.77
C LEU A 47 5.96 14.39 0.13
N ASP A 48 6.93 13.71 0.73
CA ASP A 48 7.21 12.31 0.49
C ASP A 48 6.17 11.46 1.22
N VAL A 49 5.34 10.73 0.52
CA VAL A 49 4.30 9.90 1.16
C VAL A 49 4.56 8.44 0.85
N VAL A 50 4.53 7.60 1.87
CA VAL A 50 4.60 6.13 1.77
C VAL A 50 3.29 5.56 2.28
N LEU A 51 2.68 4.68 1.50
CA LEU A 51 1.51 3.91 1.92
C LEU A 51 1.93 2.50 2.32
N VAL A 52 1.70 2.13 3.58
CA VAL A 52 1.89 0.75 4.06
C VAL A 52 0.54 0.08 4.10
N SER A 53 0.30 -0.83 3.16
CA SER A 53 -1.00 -1.48 2.99
C SER A 53 -0.98 -2.93 3.44
N SER A 54 -2.05 -3.32 4.12
CA SER A 54 -2.44 -4.72 4.34
C SER A 54 -3.58 -5.08 3.39
N GLY A 55 -4.00 -6.35 3.37
CA GLY A 55 -5.25 -6.72 2.72
C GLY A 55 -5.13 -7.74 1.60
N ALA A 56 -3.92 -8.14 1.19
CA ALA A 56 -3.72 -9.11 0.11
C ALA A 56 -4.59 -10.39 0.28
N MET A 57 -4.67 -10.94 1.49
CA MET A 57 -5.55 -12.08 1.77
C MET A 57 -7.03 -11.75 1.51
N GLY A 58 -7.51 -10.60 1.98
CA GLY A 58 -8.90 -10.18 1.78
C GLY A 58 -9.25 -9.97 0.31
N PHE A 59 -8.37 -9.34 -0.44
CA PHE A 59 -8.50 -9.19 -1.89
C PHE A 59 -8.49 -10.54 -2.60
N GLY A 60 -7.61 -11.46 -2.21
CA GLY A 60 -7.55 -12.81 -2.77
C GLY A 60 -8.81 -13.60 -2.51
N LEU A 61 -9.37 -13.54 -1.30
CA LEU A 61 -10.65 -14.18 -0.98
C LEU A 61 -11.79 -13.62 -1.84
N ASN A 62 -11.80 -12.30 -2.04
CA ASN A 62 -12.80 -11.65 -2.89
C ASN A 62 -12.68 -12.12 -4.36
N VAL A 63 -11.48 -12.06 -4.94
CA VAL A 63 -11.23 -12.45 -6.34
C VAL A 63 -11.58 -13.92 -6.59
N LEU A 64 -11.22 -14.80 -5.64
CA LEU A 64 -11.44 -16.24 -5.77
C LEU A 64 -12.82 -16.71 -5.31
N GLY A 65 -13.67 -15.81 -4.81
CA GLY A 65 -15.00 -16.15 -4.29
C GLY A 65 -14.95 -17.08 -3.07
N LEU A 66 -13.85 -17.07 -2.30
CA LEU A 66 -13.70 -17.94 -1.16
C LEU A 66 -14.40 -17.37 0.08
N SER A 67 -15.21 -18.22 0.73
CA SER A 67 -15.96 -17.81 1.92
C SER A 67 -15.12 -17.74 3.20
N GLN A 68 -13.98 -18.41 3.26
CA GLN A 68 -13.12 -18.46 4.45
C GLN A 68 -11.66 -18.48 4.08
N ARG A 69 -10.84 -17.97 5.00
CA ARG A 69 -9.39 -18.11 4.91
C ARG A 69 -9.02 -19.60 4.96
N PRO A 70 -8.25 -20.11 4.00
CA PRO A 70 -7.77 -21.48 4.05
C PRO A 70 -6.96 -21.74 5.33
N PRO A 71 -7.09 -22.92 5.93
CA PRO A 71 -6.32 -23.26 7.13
C PRO A 71 -4.84 -23.53 6.82
N GLU A 72 -4.55 -24.05 5.61
CA GLU A 72 -3.19 -24.45 5.23
C GLU A 72 -2.37 -23.24 4.76
N VAL A 73 -1.14 -23.13 5.26
CA VAL A 73 -0.23 -22.03 4.92
C VAL A 73 0.05 -21.93 3.42
N PRO A 74 0.33 -23.00 2.67
CA PRO A 74 0.55 -22.90 1.22
C PRO A 74 -0.67 -22.30 0.47
N ARG A 75 -1.88 -22.66 0.88
CA ARG A 75 -3.10 -22.10 0.28
C ARG A 75 -3.30 -20.64 0.66
N GLN A 76 -2.96 -20.26 1.89
CA GLN A 76 -2.98 -18.85 2.29
C GLN A 76 -2.01 -18.02 1.47
N GLN A 77 -0.81 -18.52 1.22
CA GLN A 77 0.19 -17.86 0.37
C GLN A 77 -0.33 -17.69 -1.06
N ALA A 78 -0.92 -18.74 -1.63
CA ALA A 78 -1.51 -18.68 -2.97
C ALA A 78 -2.65 -17.65 -3.05
N VAL A 79 -3.57 -17.66 -2.11
CA VAL A 79 -4.66 -16.67 -2.05
C VAL A 79 -4.13 -15.25 -1.91
N SER A 80 -3.14 -15.03 -1.04
CA SER A 80 -2.53 -13.71 -0.85
C SER A 80 -1.79 -13.23 -2.09
N SER A 81 -1.14 -14.14 -2.84
CA SER A 81 -0.45 -13.76 -4.08
C SER A 81 -1.41 -13.26 -5.16
N VAL A 82 -2.58 -13.92 -5.31
CA VAL A 82 -3.67 -13.45 -6.19
C VAL A 82 -4.18 -12.10 -5.73
N GLY A 83 -4.42 -11.96 -4.43
CA GLY A 83 -4.93 -10.72 -3.86
C GLY A 83 -3.95 -9.56 -3.95
N GLN A 84 -2.64 -9.83 -3.88
CA GLN A 84 -1.62 -8.79 -4.03
C GLN A 84 -1.66 -8.16 -5.43
N VAL A 85 -1.80 -8.96 -6.47
CA VAL A 85 -1.95 -8.46 -7.84
C VAL A 85 -3.21 -7.61 -7.98
N ALA A 86 -4.36 -8.11 -7.50
CA ALA A 86 -5.62 -7.39 -7.57
C ALA A 86 -5.58 -6.05 -6.81
N MET A 87 -5.02 -6.06 -5.61
CA MET A 87 -4.88 -4.87 -4.77
C MET A 87 -3.99 -3.81 -5.42
N MET A 88 -2.82 -4.20 -5.93
CA MET A 88 -1.90 -3.27 -6.57
C MET A 88 -2.46 -2.72 -7.89
N SER A 89 -3.15 -3.54 -8.66
CA SER A 89 -3.84 -3.10 -9.89
C SER A 89 -4.91 -2.04 -9.56
N LEU A 90 -5.69 -2.27 -8.50
CA LEU A 90 -6.70 -1.31 -8.06
C LEU A 90 -6.07 0.01 -7.58
N TYR A 91 -4.99 -0.05 -6.79
CA TYR A 91 -4.26 1.15 -6.39
C TYR A 91 -3.74 1.92 -7.61
N ALA A 92 -3.08 1.23 -8.54
CA ALA A 92 -2.56 1.88 -9.75
C ALA A 92 -3.67 2.57 -10.55
N GLN A 93 -4.81 1.91 -10.71
CA GLN A 93 -5.97 2.46 -11.41
C GLN A 93 -6.53 3.69 -10.70
N ILE A 94 -6.79 3.62 -9.39
CA ILE A 94 -7.42 4.72 -8.65
C ILE A 94 -6.48 5.92 -8.54
N PHE A 95 -5.20 5.70 -8.22
CA PHE A 95 -4.22 6.78 -8.14
C PHE A 95 -4.00 7.49 -9.48
N SER A 96 -4.14 6.77 -10.61
CA SER A 96 -4.02 7.37 -11.94
C SER A 96 -5.07 8.45 -12.21
N HIS A 97 -6.27 8.35 -11.62
CA HIS A 97 -7.31 9.36 -11.71
C HIS A 97 -6.88 10.70 -11.08
N TYR A 98 -5.94 10.65 -10.14
CA TYR A 98 -5.36 11.81 -9.49
C TYR A 98 -3.98 12.18 -10.04
N GLN A 99 -3.64 11.69 -11.25
CA GLN A 99 -2.35 11.92 -11.92
C GLN A 99 -1.15 11.51 -11.05
N SER A 100 -1.32 10.49 -10.24
CA SER A 100 -0.29 9.96 -9.35
C SER A 100 0.11 8.55 -9.78
N THR A 101 1.42 8.31 -9.77
CA THR A 101 2.00 7.00 -10.05
C THR A 101 2.34 6.31 -8.73
N VAL A 102 2.01 5.04 -8.63
CA VAL A 102 2.38 4.20 -7.49
C VAL A 102 3.43 3.18 -7.88
N SER A 103 4.20 2.72 -6.91
CA SER A 103 5.13 1.60 -7.04
C SER A 103 4.91 0.59 -5.94
N GLN A 104 5.29 -0.65 -6.17
CA GLN A 104 5.27 -1.68 -5.14
C GLN A 104 6.67 -1.90 -4.58
N LEU A 105 6.80 -1.86 -3.24
CA LEU A 105 8.00 -2.26 -2.53
C LEU A 105 7.67 -3.40 -1.56
N LEU A 106 8.21 -4.57 -1.83
CA LEU A 106 8.11 -5.73 -0.95
C LEU A 106 9.31 -5.76 -0.02
N LEU A 107 9.08 -5.42 1.25
CA LEU A 107 10.12 -5.38 2.27
C LEU A 107 9.93 -6.56 3.22
N THR A 108 10.96 -7.37 3.33
CA THR A 108 11.06 -8.44 4.32
C THR A 108 11.88 -7.98 5.53
N ARG A 109 11.82 -8.74 6.61
CA ARG A 109 12.57 -8.43 7.84
C ARG A 109 14.07 -8.34 7.60
N ASP A 110 14.59 -9.18 6.73
CA ASP A 110 16.00 -9.24 6.35
C ASP A 110 16.52 -7.93 5.76
N VAL A 111 15.65 -7.14 5.12
CA VAL A 111 16.01 -5.82 4.57
C VAL A 111 16.52 -4.89 5.67
N VAL A 112 15.99 -5.02 6.89
CA VAL A 112 16.37 -4.18 8.03
C VAL A 112 17.57 -4.77 8.77
N GLU A 113 17.78 -6.09 8.68
CA GLU A 113 18.84 -6.82 9.40
C GLU A 113 20.20 -6.75 8.69
N TYR A 114 20.21 -6.65 7.36
CA TYR A 114 21.44 -6.61 6.56
C TYR A 114 21.70 -5.20 6.00
N SER A 115 22.86 -4.63 6.29
CA SER A 115 23.23 -3.25 5.90
C SER A 115 23.12 -3.01 4.40
N THR A 116 23.60 -3.92 3.56
CA THR A 116 23.52 -3.80 2.10
C THR A 116 22.08 -3.77 1.59
N SER A 117 21.21 -4.63 2.14
CA SER A 117 19.79 -4.67 1.79
C SER A 117 19.06 -3.39 2.23
N LEU A 118 19.41 -2.89 3.40
CA LEU A 118 18.87 -1.63 3.93
C LEU A 118 19.27 -0.44 3.06
N ASP A 119 20.53 -0.36 2.63
CA ASP A 119 21.01 0.73 1.77
C ASP A 119 20.36 0.67 0.38
N ASN A 120 20.18 -0.52 -0.19
CA ASN A 120 19.45 -0.71 -1.44
C ASN A 120 18.00 -0.24 -1.32
N ALA A 121 17.31 -0.60 -0.23
CA ALA A 121 15.95 -0.15 0.03
C ALA A 121 15.89 1.39 0.18
N ARG A 122 16.80 2.00 0.95
CA ARG A 122 16.88 3.46 1.09
C ARG A 122 17.08 4.16 -0.25
N ASN A 123 17.98 3.64 -1.09
CA ASN A 123 18.23 4.19 -2.42
C ASN A 123 17.01 4.07 -3.34
N ALA A 124 16.28 2.96 -3.26
CA ALA A 124 15.03 2.78 -3.99
C ALA A 124 13.97 3.81 -3.56
N PHE A 125 13.76 3.99 -2.27
CA PHE A 125 12.85 5.02 -1.75
C PHE A 125 13.26 6.43 -2.19
N ALA A 126 14.54 6.77 -2.07
CA ALA A 126 15.05 8.09 -2.48
C ALA A 126 14.79 8.36 -3.97
N SER A 127 15.02 7.35 -4.82
CA SER A 127 14.76 7.44 -6.26
C SER A 127 13.27 7.62 -6.57
N LEU A 128 12.39 6.87 -5.88
CA LEU A 128 10.94 6.98 -6.04
C LEU A 128 10.44 8.38 -5.64
N PHE A 129 10.92 8.92 -4.53
CA PHE A 129 10.55 10.27 -4.09
C PHE A 129 11.04 11.34 -5.06
N ALA A 130 12.28 11.21 -5.59
CA ALA A 130 12.79 12.13 -6.61
C ALA A 130 11.93 12.14 -7.88
N LEU A 131 11.35 11.01 -8.25
CA LEU A 131 10.42 10.84 -9.37
C LEU A 131 8.96 11.16 -9.02
N ARG A 132 8.67 11.56 -7.77
CA ARG A 132 7.32 11.80 -7.25
C ARG A 132 6.39 10.59 -7.37
N ILE A 133 6.96 9.39 -7.28
CA ILE A 133 6.23 8.12 -7.25
C ILE A 133 5.90 7.77 -5.81
N ILE A 134 4.69 7.30 -5.57
CA ILE A 134 4.19 6.91 -4.25
C ILE A 134 4.54 5.43 -4.00
N PRO A 135 5.43 5.09 -3.06
CA PRO A 135 5.72 3.71 -2.69
C PRO A 135 4.55 3.12 -1.87
N ILE A 136 4.16 1.87 -2.21
CA ILE A 136 3.17 1.07 -1.49
C ILE A 136 3.80 -0.24 -1.04
#